data_0bcc1dab94dca6d8ee445914147e7e0b
#
_entry.id   0bcc1dab94dca6d8ee445914147e7e0b
#
_cell.length_a   1.000
_cell.length_b   1.000
_cell.length_c   1.000
_cell.angle_alpha   90.00
_cell.angle_beta   90.00
_cell.angle_gamma   90.00
#
_symmetry.space_group_name_H-M   'P 1'
#
loop_
_entity.id
_entity.type
_entity.pdbx_description
1 polymer ?
#
loop_
_entity_poly.entity_id
_entity_poly.type
_entity_poly.pdbx_seq_one_letter_code
_entity_poly.pdbx_strand_id
1 'polypeptide(L)'
;LADQEHEHGTEAQQVGDLYASFMDEAHIDQRDAAPLADDLAAVDAVDGIPALTRLLGQFARTGAAGGFGLAVFADAGQSDRYGIYVAQAGLGLPDEAYYREESFAQVREAYVGHVARMLVLSGLPEAEADDAAQRVMALETRLASHHWDQVKDRDAHATYNPTDRAGLEELSPGFDWTAYLEGLDARPDLLDAVIVREPSYVTGFAETLAEVPVDDWKLWLRWHVTHDAAPLLSSRFVEENFSFYGRTLTGAPELRARWKRGVGAVEGALAEALGKLYVAEHFPPAAKAQMLDLVDNLIEAYRQSISSLPWMTDETKAKALEKLEKFKPKVGYPDKWRDYSSLVIEPGDLVGNLRRAASFETDRDLGRVGQPVDPDEWFMSPQTVNAYYNPLMNEIVFPAAILQPPFFDPEADDAVNYGAIGAVIGHEIGHGFDDQGSRFDGDGNLNDWWTDDDRSAFEERTTELIRQYDALEPRQAPGHNVNGAFTVGENIGDLGGLAIAYKAYEISLGDDEPPVVDGLTGRQRFFWAWAQAWRTKSRDEEVVRLLSIDPHSPPEFRCNAVVRNIDAFHE
;
A
#
# COMPACT_ATOMS: atom_id res chain seq x y z
N LEU A 1 27.58 -8.02 1.38
CA LEU A 1 28.00 -6.68 0.94
C LEU A 1 28.55 -5.84 2.10
N ALA A 2 27.85 -5.75 3.22
CA ALA A 2 28.25 -4.91 4.36
C ALA A 2 29.63 -5.21 4.96
N ASP A 3 30.16 -6.42 4.78
CA ASP A 3 31.48 -6.85 5.27
C ASP A 3 32.61 -6.65 4.24
N GLN A 4 32.31 -6.01 3.11
CA GLN A 4 33.24 -5.83 2.00
C GLN A 4 33.37 -4.36 1.61
N GLU A 5 34.57 -3.96 1.16
CA GLU A 5 34.76 -2.65 0.55
C GLU A 5 34.26 -2.69 -0.91
N HIS A 6 33.48 -1.72 -1.31
CA HIS A 6 32.97 -1.55 -2.67
C HIS A 6 33.35 -0.17 -3.22
N GLU A 7 33.39 -0.05 -4.54
CA GLU A 7 33.63 1.24 -5.20
C GLU A 7 32.50 2.21 -4.88
N HIS A 8 32.89 3.43 -4.50
CA HIS A 8 31.93 4.48 -4.12
C HIS A 8 30.97 4.80 -5.27
N GLY A 9 29.67 4.96 -4.94
CA GLY A 9 28.59 5.25 -5.90
C GLY A 9 28.05 4.02 -6.62
N THR A 10 28.52 2.79 -6.28
CA THR A 10 27.92 1.55 -6.79
C THR A 10 26.75 1.11 -5.93
N GLU A 11 25.77 0.41 -6.53
CA GLU A 11 24.64 -0.18 -5.77
C GLU A 11 25.12 -1.11 -4.65
N ALA A 12 26.22 -1.82 -4.87
CA ALA A 12 26.82 -2.70 -3.86
C ALA A 12 27.31 -1.91 -2.63
N GLN A 13 27.95 -0.75 -2.85
CA GLN A 13 28.35 0.15 -1.76
C GLN A 13 27.12 0.73 -1.07
N GLN A 14 26.14 1.25 -1.83
CA GLN A 14 24.93 1.87 -1.27
C GLN A 14 24.17 0.89 -0.37
N VAL A 15 23.90 -0.33 -0.84
CA VAL A 15 23.22 -1.40 -0.08
C VAL A 15 24.05 -1.80 1.16
N GLY A 16 25.37 -2.02 0.98
CA GLY A 16 26.26 -2.45 2.06
C GLY A 16 26.37 -1.41 3.17
N ASP A 17 26.62 -0.15 2.82
CA ASP A 17 26.81 0.95 3.79
C ASP A 17 25.51 1.33 4.50
N LEU A 18 24.38 1.31 3.81
CA LEU A 18 23.08 1.56 4.46
C LEU A 18 22.76 0.45 5.47
N TYR A 19 22.94 -0.81 5.10
CA TYR A 19 22.74 -1.93 6.02
C TYR A 19 23.71 -1.88 7.20
N ALA A 20 25.01 -1.63 6.96
CA ALA A 20 26.00 -1.48 8.01
C ALA A 20 25.66 -0.33 8.97
N SER A 21 25.20 0.82 8.43
CA SER A 21 24.75 1.96 9.24
C SER A 21 23.56 1.59 10.14
N PHE A 22 22.63 0.73 9.68
CA PHE A 22 21.53 0.23 10.50
C PHE A 22 22.01 -0.76 11.58
N MET A 23 22.99 -1.58 11.27
CA MET A 23 23.51 -2.61 12.19
C MET A 23 24.43 -2.06 13.28
N ASP A 24 24.99 -0.86 13.12
CA ASP A 24 25.86 -0.21 14.11
C ASP A 24 25.05 0.42 15.27
N GLU A 25 24.52 -0.45 16.12
CA GLU A 25 23.69 -0.06 17.27
C GLU A 25 24.45 0.84 18.25
N ALA A 26 25.74 0.57 18.45
CA ALA A 26 26.55 1.36 19.38
C ALA A 26 26.69 2.83 18.90
N HIS A 27 26.91 3.03 17.61
CA HIS A 27 26.98 4.37 17.02
C HIS A 27 25.62 5.08 17.08
N ILE A 28 24.52 4.37 16.76
CA ILE A 28 23.14 4.91 16.82
C ILE A 28 22.81 5.31 18.27
N ASP A 29 23.10 4.46 19.26
CA ASP A 29 22.84 4.76 20.67
C ASP A 29 23.65 5.96 21.17
N GLN A 30 24.90 6.11 20.70
CA GLN A 30 25.74 7.26 21.01
C GLN A 30 25.17 8.57 20.40
N ARG A 31 24.62 8.52 19.20
CA ARG A 31 24.01 9.70 18.54
C ARG A 31 22.67 10.08 19.17
N ASP A 32 21.94 9.11 19.68
CA ASP A 32 20.66 9.25 20.35
C ASP A 32 19.65 10.10 19.54
N ALA A 33 19.15 11.24 20.06
CA ALA A 33 18.25 12.16 19.37
C ALA A 33 18.97 13.16 18.44
N ALA A 34 20.29 13.18 18.41
CA ALA A 34 21.06 14.16 17.62
C ALA A 34 20.69 14.20 16.13
N PRO A 35 20.30 13.09 15.46
CA PRO A 35 19.85 13.13 14.07
C PRO A 35 18.59 13.98 13.82
N LEU A 36 17.82 14.32 14.87
CA LEU A 36 16.61 15.16 14.78
C LEU A 36 16.89 16.64 15.03
N ALA A 37 18.11 17.02 15.41
CA ALA A 37 18.39 18.37 15.94
C ALA A 37 18.01 19.48 14.96
N ASP A 38 18.32 19.33 13.68
CA ASP A 38 18.03 20.34 12.66
C ASP A 38 16.53 20.46 12.39
N ASP A 39 15.81 19.34 12.35
CA ASP A 39 14.35 19.36 12.13
C ASP A 39 13.62 19.95 13.33
N LEU A 40 14.02 19.59 14.54
CA LEU A 40 13.43 20.14 15.76
C LEU A 40 13.71 21.63 15.87
N ALA A 41 14.91 22.08 15.47
CA ALA A 41 15.22 23.52 15.41
C ALA A 41 14.38 24.24 14.35
N ALA A 42 14.14 23.60 13.19
CA ALA A 42 13.26 24.15 12.16
C ALA A 42 11.80 24.27 12.65
N VAL A 43 11.30 23.25 13.37
CA VAL A 43 9.99 23.31 14.02
C VAL A 43 9.90 24.44 15.04
N ASP A 44 10.91 24.57 15.90
CA ASP A 44 10.95 25.60 16.92
C ASP A 44 11.01 27.04 16.33
N ALA A 45 11.60 27.19 15.14
CA ALA A 45 11.71 28.47 14.42
C ALA A 45 10.43 28.90 13.69
N VAL A 46 9.38 28.04 13.61
CA VAL A 46 8.11 28.42 12.98
C VAL A 46 7.45 29.57 13.75
N ASP A 47 7.22 30.69 13.07
CA ASP A 47 6.65 31.91 13.63
C ASP A 47 5.29 32.32 13.05
N GLY A 48 4.76 31.53 12.10
CA GLY A 48 3.47 31.77 11.47
C GLY A 48 3.14 30.78 10.36
N ILE A 49 1.95 30.94 9.76
CA ILE A 49 1.43 30.03 8.74
C ILE A 49 2.36 29.88 7.52
N PRO A 50 2.95 30.94 6.94
CA PRO A 50 3.84 30.77 5.79
C PRO A 50 5.11 29.96 6.12
N ALA A 51 5.67 30.12 7.32
CA ALA A 51 6.80 29.33 7.77
C ALA A 51 6.39 27.87 8.02
N LEU A 52 5.21 27.66 8.60
CA LEU A 52 4.64 26.33 8.82
C LEU A 52 4.39 25.61 7.51
N THR A 53 3.74 26.24 6.52
CA THR A 53 3.44 25.61 5.24
C THR A 53 4.71 25.30 4.44
N ARG A 54 5.74 26.15 4.51
CA ARG A 54 7.06 25.84 3.92
C ARG A 54 7.69 24.62 4.57
N LEU A 55 7.63 24.51 5.89
CA LEU A 55 8.21 23.38 6.63
C LEU A 55 7.46 22.07 6.33
N LEU A 56 6.12 22.12 6.17
CA LEU A 56 5.33 20.97 5.72
C LEU A 56 5.80 20.47 4.34
N GLY A 57 6.07 21.37 3.40
CA GLY A 57 6.64 21.01 2.10
C GLY A 57 8.03 20.36 2.22
N GLN A 58 8.90 20.91 3.07
CA GLN A 58 10.23 20.36 3.32
C GLN A 58 10.16 18.95 3.91
N PHE A 59 9.26 18.73 4.86
CA PHE A 59 9.07 17.41 5.46
C PHE A 59 8.43 16.41 4.51
N ALA A 60 7.48 16.83 3.67
CA ALA A 60 6.93 15.99 2.61
C ALA A 60 8.03 15.49 1.65
N ARG A 61 9.01 16.35 1.31
CA ARG A 61 10.13 15.93 0.44
C ARG A 61 11.07 14.92 1.11
N THR A 62 11.29 15.04 2.39
CA THR A 62 12.25 14.20 3.15
C THR A 62 11.62 12.95 3.75
N GLY A 63 10.33 12.70 3.49
CA GLY A 63 9.59 11.55 4.01
C GLY A 63 9.21 11.66 5.48
N ALA A 64 9.24 12.87 6.06
CA ALA A 64 8.64 13.15 7.36
C ALA A 64 7.21 13.68 7.18
N ALA A 65 6.50 13.88 8.30
CA ALA A 65 5.10 14.28 8.29
C ALA A 65 4.80 15.51 7.43
N GLY A 66 4.00 15.31 6.40
CA GLY A 66 3.33 16.37 5.66
C GLY A 66 1.87 16.48 6.08
N GLY A 67 1.25 17.65 5.90
CA GLY A 67 -0.20 17.79 6.13
C GLY A 67 -1.06 17.11 5.07
N PHE A 68 -0.44 16.75 3.93
CA PHE A 68 -1.05 16.06 2.80
C PHE A 68 -0.16 14.93 2.32
N GLY A 69 -0.78 13.84 1.85
CA GLY A 69 -0.11 12.86 1.02
C GLY A 69 0.06 13.40 -0.40
N LEU A 70 1.27 13.30 -0.95
CA LEU A 70 1.54 13.57 -2.36
C LEU A 70 1.88 12.27 -3.06
N ALA A 71 1.25 12.02 -4.21
CA ALA A 71 1.54 10.86 -5.02
C ALA A 71 1.54 11.22 -6.51
N VAL A 72 2.38 10.55 -7.29
CA VAL A 72 2.47 10.73 -8.74
C VAL A 72 2.16 9.39 -9.40
N PHE A 73 1.01 9.33 -10.08
CA PHE A 73 0.53 8.16 -10.82
C PHE A 73 0.03 8.61 -12.20
N ALA A 74 -0.31 7.65 -13.04
CA ALA A 74 -1.05 7.96 -14.26
C ALA A 74 -2.34 8.71 -13.91
N ASP A 75 -2.69 9.73 -14.70
CA ASP A 75 -3.93 10.49 -14.50
C ASP A 75 -5.13 9.62 -14.89
N ALA A 76 -6.06 9.39 -13.96
CA ALA A 76 -7.22 8.53 -14.20
C ALA A 76 -8.14 9.01 -15.34
N GLY A 77 -8.15 10.29 -15.65
CA GLY A 77 -8.88 10.85 -16.80
C GLY A 77 -8.04 10.89 -18.08
N GLN A 78 -6.73 10.71 -18.00
CA GLN A 78 -5.79 10.71 -19.11
C GLN A 78 -4.58 9.83 -18.81
N SER A 79 -4.78 8.51 -18.87
CA SER A 79 -3.85 7.47 -18.39
C SER A 79 -2.49 7.42 -19.11
N ASP A 80 -2.30 8.18 -20.22
CA ASP A 80 -1.05 8.25 -20.97
C ASP A 80 -0.03 9.23 -20.37
N ARG A 81 -0.40 10.00 -19.32
CA ARG A 81 0.49 10.95 -18.63
C ARG A 81 0.41 10.83 -17.13
N TYR A 82 1.50 11.20 -16.46
CA TYR A 82 1.52 11.28 -14.99
C TYR A 82 0.80 12.53 -14.47
N GLY A 83 -0.11 12.34 -13.51
CA GLY A 83 -0.74 13.39 -12.70
C GLY A 83 -0.17 13.43 -11.27
N ILE A 84 -0.32 14.57 -10.60
CA ILE A 84 -0.04 14.69 -9.16
C ILE A 84 -1.35 14.63 -8.40
N TYR A 85 -1.38 13.80 -7.36
CA TYR A 85 -2.51 13.59 -6.46
C TYR A 85 -2.20 14.18 -5.09
N VAL A 86 -3.18 14.89 -4.52
CA VAL A 86 -3.17 15.37 -3.14
C VAL A 86 -4.20 14.56 -2.35
N ALA A 87 -3.76 13.95 -1.26
CA ALA A 87 -4.57 13.04 -0.44
C ALA A 87 -4.55 13.43 1.04
N GLN A 88 -5.54 12.91 1.78
CA GLN A 88 -5.62 13.02 3.23
C GLN A 88 -4.42 12.36 3.91
N ALA A 89 -3.92 12.97 5.02
CA ALA A 89 -2.78 12.48 5.79
C ALA A 89 -2.76 13.09 7.20
N GLY A 90 -1.68 12.88 7.96
CA GLY A 90 -1.38 13.60 9.20
C GLY A 90 -1.94 12.98 10.48
N LEU A 91 -2.31 11.70 10.45
CA LEU A 91 -2.73 10.94 11.62
C LEU A 91 -1.61 10.04 12.12
N GLY A 92 -1.47 9.90 13.43
CA GLY A 92 -0.51 8.97 14.03
C GLY A 92 -1.13 7.61 14.39
N LEU A 93 -2.46 7.50 14.50
CA LEU A 93 -3.19 6.25 14.61
C LEU A 93 -3.56 5.70 13.22
N PRO A 94 -3.82 4.40 13.07
CA PRO A 94 -3.93 3.74 11.77
C PRO A 94 -5.06 4.24 10.85
N ASP A 95 -6.16 4.72 11.44
CA ASP A 95 -7.34 5.15 10.70
C ASP A 95 -8.14 6.20 11.46
N GLU A 96 -8.99 6.98 10.79
CA GLU A 96 -9.85 7.99 11.41
C GLU A 96 -10.78 7.41 12.48
N ALA A 97 -11.24 6.17 12.29
CA ALA A 97 -12.13 5.48 13.23
C ALA A 97 -11.50 5.32 14.62
N TYR A 98 -10.17 5.23 14.71
CA TYR A 98 -9.47 5.17 16.00
C TYR A 98 -9.68 6.42 16.84
N TYR A 99 -9.93 7.57 16.23
CA TYR A 99 -10.16 8.86 16.93
C TYR A 99 -11.59 9.02 17.44
N ARG A 100 -12.57 8.33 16.87
CA ARG A 100 -14.00 8.55 17.16
C ARG A 100 -14.73 7.36 17.79
N GLU A 101 -14.33 6.11 17.46
CA GLU A 101 -15.08 4.93 17.92
C GLU A 101 -14.73 4.56 19.36
N GLU A 102 -15.77 4.19 20.15
CA GLU A 102 -15.61 3.81 21.56
C GLU A 102 -14.78 2.53 21.73
N SER A 103 -14.86 1.61 20.78
CA SER A 103 -14.05 0.39 20.75
C SER A 103 -12.53 0.65 20.85
N PHE A 104 -12.06 1.80 20.36
CA PHE A 104 -10.66 2.20 20.41
C PHE A 104 -10.28 3.15 21.55
N ALA A 105 -11.18 3.37 22.54
CA ALA A 105 -10.90 4.31 23.64
C ALA A 105 -9.61 3.97 24.42
N GLN A 106 -9.35 2.69 24.69
CA GLN A 106 -8.13 2.25 25.38
C GLN A 106 -6.86 2.46 24.53
N VAL A 107 -6.98 2.29 23.21
CA VAL A 107 -5.87 2.56 22.28
C VAL A 107 -5.55 4.05 22.26
N ARG A 108 -6.55 4.94 22.24
CA ARG A 108 -6.36 6.39 22.34
C ARG A 108 -5.65 6.80 23.63
N GLU A 109 -6.05 6.24 24.78
CA GLU A 109 -5.40 6.53 26.08
C GLU A 109 -3.92 6.09 26.05
N ALA A 110 -3.64 4.89 25.54
CA ALA A 110 -2.28 4.37 25.41
C ALA A 110 -1.45 5.23 24.42
N TYR A 111 -2.07 5.70 23.33
CA TYR A 111 -1.45 6.56 22.33
C TYR A 111 -1.01 7.90 22.93
N VAL A 112 -1.88 8.60 23.68
CA VAL A 112 -1.53 9.85 24.35
C VAL A 112 -0.34 9.66 25.29
N GLY A 113 -0.32 8.57 26.07
CA GLY A 113 0.82 8.25 26.93
C GLY A 113 2.10 7.97 26.13
N HIS A 114 1.99 7.34 24.97
CA HIS A 114 3.10 7.11 24.05
C HIS A 114 3.65 8.43 23.49
N VAL A 115 2.78 9.29 22.97
CA VAL A 115 3.16 10.63 22.46
C VAL A 115 3.90 11.42 23.53
N ALA A 116 3.40 11.46 24.78
CA ALA A 116 4.05 12.17 25.89
C ALA A 116 5.48 11.66 26.11
N ARG A 117 5.69 10.34 26.21
CA ARG A 117 7.01 9.75 26.39
C ARG A 117 7.96 10.03 25.23
N MET A 118 7.47 9.97 23.98
CA MET A 118 8.27 10.28 22.79
C MET A 118 8.68 11.74 22.73
N LEU A 119 7.78 12.67 23.12
CA LEU A 119 8.10 14.09 23.23
C LEU A 119 9.19 14.35 24.27
N VAL A 120 9.17 13.65 25.42
CA VAL A 120 10.26 13.73 26.42
C VAL A 120 11.57 13.21 25.83
N LEU A 121 11.53 12.07 25.13
CA LEU A 121 12.71 11.51 24.47
C LEU A 121 13.32 12.49 23.44
N SER A 122 12.49 13.29 22.76
CA SER A 122 12.93 14.33 21.82
C SER A 122 13.33 15.65 22.48
N GLY A 123 13.35 15.71 23.82
CA GLY A 123 13.87 16.86 24.58
C GLY A 123 12.83 17.83 25.12
N LEU A 124 11.52 17.53 25.04
CA LEU A 124 10.50 18.32 25.70
C LEU A 124 10.59 18.10 27.23
N PRO A 125 10.46 19.16 28.09
CA PRO A 125 10.42 18.98 29.53
C PRO A 125 9.31 18.03 29.98
N GLU A 126 9.61 17.09 30.88
CA GLU A 126 8.65 16.11 31.40
C GLU A 126 7.37 16.74 31.95
N ALA A 127 7.49 17.90 32.58
CA ALA A 127 6.36 18.64 33.15
C ALA A 127 5.38 19.19 32.10
N GLU A 128 5.78 19.28 30.83
CA GLU A 128 4.98 19.81 29.72
C GLU A 128 4.43 18.68 28.83
N ALA A 129 4.95 17.45 28.96
CA ALA A 129 4.72 16.36 28.01
C ALA A 129 3.27 15.90 27.95
N ASP A 130 2.59 15.77 29.08
CA ASP A 130 1.19 15.31 29.13
C ASP A 130 0.25 16.34 28.48
N ASP A 131 0.43 17.63 28.75
CA ASP A 131 -0.35 18.71 28.11
C ASP A 131 -0.08 18.74 26.59
N ALA A 132 1.19 18.64 26.19
CA ALA A 132 1.59 18.61 24.80
C ALA A 132 0.97 17.40 24.06
N ALA A 133 0.98 16.22 24.65
CA ALA A 133 0.38 15.02 24.06
C ALA A 133 -1.14 15.15 23.90
N GLN A 134 -1.84 15.77 24.85
CA GLN A 134 -3.27 16.04 24.74
C GLN A 134 -3.57 17.04 23.61
N ARG A 135 -2.73 18.04 23.42
CA ARG A 135 -2.87 19.01 22.33
C ARG A 135 -2.63 18.37 20.96
N VAL A 136 -1.63 17.49 20.84
CA VAL A 136 -1.39 16.68 19.64
C VAL A 136 -2.63 15.81 19.35
N MET A 137 -3.13 15.08 20.34
CA MET A 137 -4.33 14.24 20.19
C MET A 137 -5.56 15.05 19.78
N ALA A 138 -5.74 16.25 20.33
CA ALA A 138 -6.85 17.14 19.97
C ALA A 138 -6.74 17.61 18.51
N LEU A 139 -5.56 17.97 18.05
CA LEU A 139 -5.31 18.36 16.66
C LEU A 139 -5.54 17.20 15.70
N GLU A 140 -4.98 16.03 15.97
CA GLU A 140 -5.19 14.84 15.13
C GLU A 140 -6.67 14.40 15.11
N THR A 141 -7.38 14.47 16.24
CA THR A 141 -8.83 14.20 16.29
C THR A 141 -9.60 15.16 15.38
N ARG A 142 -9.20 16.42 15.35
CA ARG A 142 -9.80 17.39 14.45
C ARG A 142 -9.49 17.08 12.98
N LEU A 143 -8.25 16.75 12.64
CA LEU A 143 -7.88 16.32 11.29
C LEU A 143 -8.64 15.05 10.90
N ALA A 144 -8.70 14.05 11.78
CA ALA A 144 -9.44 12.81 11.56
C ALA A 144 -10.92 13.04 11.26
N SER A 145 -11.54 14.07 11.87
CA SER A 145 -12.95 14.40 11.61
C SER A 145 -13.23 14.88 10.17
N HIS A 146 -12.17 15.23 9.43
CA HIS A 146 -12.25 15.62 8.01
C HIS A 146 -11.83 14.49 7.06
N HIS A 147 -11.25 13.42 7.58
CA HIS A 147 -10.90 12.24 6.77
C HIS A 147 -12.15 11.53 6.25
N TRP A 148 -12.04 10.99 5.06
CA TRP A 148 -12.99 10.02 4.55
C TRP A 148 -12.70 8.66 5.15
N ASP A 149 -13.75 7.89 5.40
CA ASP A 149 -13.63 6.49 5.78
C ASP A 149 -13.13 5.64 4.60
N GLN A 150 -12.67 4.43 4.89
CA GLN A 150 -12.06 3.52 3.92
C GLN A 150 -13.02 3.14 2.77
N VAL A 151 -14.34 3.07 3.02
CA VAL A 151 -15.33 2.72 1.99
C VAL A 151 -15.45 3.85 0.97
N LYS A 152 -15.51 5.09 1.44
CA LYS A 152 -15.60 6.26 0.57
C LYS A 152 -14.28 6.53 -0.15
N ASP A 153 -13.14 6.36 0.53
CA ASP A 153 -11.81 6.65 -0.01
C ASP A 153 -11.40 5.68 -1.13
N ARG A 154 -11.97 4.47 -1.18
CA ARG A 154 -11.72 3.54 -2.27
C ARG A 154 -12.56 3.79 -3.53
N ASP A 155 -13.56 4.68 -3.51
CA ASP A 155 -14.38 4.99 -4.69
C ASP A 155 -13.59 5.81 -5.71
N ALA A 156 -13.27 5.20 -6.86
CA ALA A 156 -12.46 5.79 -7.91
C ALA A 156 -13.05 7.08 -8.51
N HIS A 157 -14.38 7.20 -8.58
CA HIS A 157 -15.04 8.43 -9.04
C HIS A 157 -15.02 9.51 -7.98
N ALA A 158 -15.28 9.17 -6.72
CA ALA A 158 -15.30 10.12 -5.63
C ALA A 158 -13.90 10.74 -5.39
N THR A 159 -12.83 9.95 -5.57
CA THR A 159 -11.44 10.37 -5.36
C THR A 159 -10.77 10.98 -6.61
N TYR A 160 -11.48 11.10 -7.72
CA TYR A 160 -10.96 11.77 -8.92
C TYR A 160 -11.55 13.16 -9.09
N ASN A 161 -10.92 14.18 -8.50
CA ASN A 161 -11.34 15.56 -8.56
C ASN A 161 -10.23 16.43 -9.18
N PRO A 162 -10.07 16.43 -10.53
CA PRO A 162 -9.07 17.23 -11.20
C PRO A 162 -9.41 18.72 -11.07
N THR A 163 -8.39 19.51 -10.76
CA THR A 163 -8.50 20.96 -10.64
C THR A 163 -7.18 21.63 -11.02
N ASP A 164 -7.15 22.95 -10.99
CA ASP A 164 -5.94 23.74 -11.17
C ASP A 164 -5.50 24.40 -9.84
N ARG A 165 -4.43 25.17 -9.91
CA ARG A 165 -3.91 25.91 -8.77
C ARG A 165 -4.96 26.83 -8.13
N ALA A 166 -5.77 27.52 -8.94
CA ALA A 166 -6.78 28.44 -8.43
C ALA A 166 -7.90 27.69 -7.70
N GLY A 167 -8.37 26.57 -8.26
CA GLY A 167 -9.35 25.71 -7.58
C GLY A 167 -8.81 25.08 -6.30
N LEU A 168 -7.54 24.70 -6.28
CA LEU A 168 -6.90 24.18 -5.04
C LEU A 168 -6.82 25.28 -3.96
N GLU A 169 -6.50 26.53 -4.33
CA GLU A 169 -6.49 27.69 -3.41
C GLU A 169 -7.91 28.03 -2.91
N GLU A 170 -8.95 27.86 -3.74
CA GLU A 170 -10.34 28.00 -3.32
C GLU A 170 -10.76 26.94 -2.29
N LEU A 171 -10.30 25.70 -2.46
CA LEU A 171 -10.54 24.61 -1.51
C LEU A 171 -9.79 24.83 -0.18
N SER A 172 -8.67 25.55 -0.18
CA SER A 172 -7.78 25.69 0.98
C SER A 172 -7.44 27.15 1.30
N PRO A 173 -8.42 28.00 1.61
CA PRO A 173 -8.19 29.40 1.86
C PRO A 173 -7.24 29.61 3.04
N GLY A 174 -6.17 30.40 2.81
CA GLY A 174 -5.15 30.69 3.82
C GLY A 174 -3.99 29.69 3.89
N PHE A 175 -4.02 28.58 3.16
CA PHE A 175 -2.86 27.72 2.97
C PHE A 175 -1.93 28.31 1.90
N ASP A 176 -0.66 28.51 2.25
CA ASP A 176 0.33 29.09 1.33
C ASP A 176 1.00 28.00 0.47
N TRP A 177 0.34 27.63 -0.65
CA TRP A 177 0.88 26.65 -1.59
C TRP A 177 2.19 27.10 -2.24
N THR A 178 2.47 28.41 -2.32
CA THR A 178 3.76 28.88 -2.85
C THR A 178 4.87 28.55 -1.87
N ALA A 179 4.68 28.86 -0.58
CA ALA A 179 5.62 28.49 0.46
C ALA A 179 5.79 26.96 0.58
N TYR A 180 4.69 26.20 0.41
CA TYR A 180 4.74 24.73 0.41
C TYR A 180 5.61 24.18 -0.73
N LEU A 181 5.40 24.65 -1.97
CA LEU A 181 6.22 24.26 -3.13
C LEU A 181 7.70 24.66 -2.99
N GLU A 182 7.98 25.84 -2.40
CA GLU A 182 9.34 26.25 -2.06
C GLU A 182 10.00 25.28 -1.06
N GLY A 183 9.25 24.85 -0.05
CA GLY A 183 9.73 23.85 0.92
C GLY A 183 9.97 22.48 0.29
N LEU A 184 9.10 22.08 -0.61
CA LEU A 184 9.19 20.83 -1.38
C LEU A 184 10.34 20.83 -2.41
N ASP A 185 10.96 22.00 -2.66
CA ASP A 185 11.94 22.23 -3.73
C ASP A 185 11.39 21.91 -5.12
N ALA A 186 10.10 22.19 -5.31
CA ALA A 186 9.36 21.85 -6.51
C ALA A 186 9.22 23.05 -7.45
N ARG A 187 9.01 22.78 -8.74
CA ARG A 187 8.74 23.81 -9.73
C ARG A 187 7.43 24.55 -9.41
N PRO A 188 7.35 25.89 -9.64
CA PRO A 188 6.17 26.68 -9.27
C PRO A 188 4.86 26.27 -9.96
N ASP A 189 4.94 25.68 -11.14
CA ASP A 189 3.82 25.23 -11.99
C ASP A 189 3.40 23.77 -11.72
N LEU A 190 3.97 23.13 -10.69
CA LEU A 190 3.68 21.71 -10.37
C LEU A 190 2.19 21.45 -10.16
N LEU A 191 1.47 22.39 -9.55
CA LEU A 191 0.05 22.27 -9.22
C LEU A 191 -0.89 22.98 -10.20
N ASP A 192 -0.41 23.34 -11.42
CA ASP A 192 -1.28 23.93 -12.46
C ASP A 192 -2.31 22.91 -12.99
N ALA A 193 -2.04 21.61 -12.80
CA ALA A 193 -2.98 20.52 -12.93
C ALA A 193 -2.75 19.55 -11.79
N VAL A 194 -3.76 19.36 -10.93
CA VAL A 194 -3.69 18.55 -9.72
C VAL A 194 -4.99 17.78 -9.53
N ILE A 195 -4.90 16.57 -9.01
CA ILE A 195 -6.06 15.74 -8.65
C ILE A 195 -6.18 15.72 -7.13
N VAL A 196 -7.28 16.23 -6.62
CA VAL A 196 -7.59 16.22 -5.18
C VAL A 196 -8.42 14.98 -4.88
N ARG A 197 -7.89 14.07 -4.07
CA ARG A 197 -8.61 12.84 -3.74
C ARG A 197 -9.79 13.11 -2.82
N GLU A 198 -9.58 13.82 -1.73
CA GLU A 198 -10.58 14.14 -0.70
C GLU A 198 -10.75 15.67 -0.56
N PRO A 199 -11.56 16.34 -1.41
CA PRO A 199 -11.70 17.81 -1.38
C PRO A 199 -12.13 18.36 -0.03
N SER A 200 -13.02 17.65 0.68
CA SER A 200 -13.47 18.07 2.02
C SER A 200 -12.36 18.00 3.08
N TYR A 201 -11.41 17.08 2.93
CA TYR A 201 -10.24 17.04 3.80
C TYR A 201 -9.34 18.27 3.58
N VAL A 202 -9.08 18.63 2.33
CA VAL A 202 -8.26 19.82 2.00
C VAL A 202 -8.88 21.07 2.58
N THR A 203 -10.21 21.22 2.47
CA THR A 203 -10.94 22.34 3.08
C THR A 203 -10.84 22.30 4.62
N GLY A 204 -11.11 21.16 5.23
CA GLY A 204 -11.06 20.99 6.69
C GLY A 204 -9.65 21.17 7.27
N PHE A 205 -8.61 20.78 6.51
CA PHE A 205 -7.22 21.06 6.88
C PHE A 205 -6.95 22.58 6.93
N ALA A 206 -7.37 23.33 5.89
CA ALA A 206 -7.19 24.79 5.84
C ALA A 206 -7.97 25.50 6.97
N GLU A 207 -9.21 25.06 7.26
CA GLU A 207 -9.99 25.56 8.41
C GLU A 207 -9.27 25.28 9.74
N THR A 208 -8.75 24.07 9.90
CA THR A 208 -7.99 23.67 11.08
C THR A 208 -6.71 24.52 11.23
N LEU A 209 -6.02 24.77 10.11
CA LEU A 209 -4.83 25.62 10.08
C LEU A 209 -5.11 27.07 10.53
N ALA A 210 -6.26 27.60 10.14
CA ALA A 210 -6.66 28.97 10.50
C ALA A 210 -7.11 29.12 11.96
N GLU A 211 -7.64 28.06 12.57
CA GLU A 211 -8.26 28.12 13.91
C GLU A 211 -7.36 27.61 15.03
N VAL A 212 -6.45 26.68 14.74
CA VAL A 212 -5.56 26.07 15.73
C VAL A 212 -4.29 26.92 15.88
N PRO A 213 -3.87 27.23 17.13
CA PRO A 213 -2.65 27.99 17.37
C PRO A 213 -1.41 27.34 16.74
N VAL A 214 -0.50 28.15 16.20
CA VAL A 214 0.75 27.66 15.59
C VAL A 214 1.57 26.81 16.55
N ASP A 215 1.52 27.10 17.86
CA ASP A 215 2.23 26.31 18.88
C ASP A 215 1.70 24.85 18.98
N ASP A 216 0.44 24.59 18.66
CA ASP A 216 -0.10 23.22 18.62
C ASP A 216 0.41 22.47 17.38
N TRP A 217 0.51 23.16 16.25
CA TRP A 217 1.13 22.63 15.03
C TRP A 217 2.62 22.33 15.22
N LYS A 218 3.34 23.14 16.00
CA LYS A 218 4.73 22.86 16.35
C LYS A 218 4.86 21.58 17.18
N LEU A 219 3.96 21.33 18.13
CA LEU A 219 3.92 20.10 18.91
C LEU A 219 3.59 18.91 18.03
N TRP A 220 2.62 19.05 17.14
CA TRP A 220 2.25 18.01 16.17
C TRP A 220 3.41 17.66 15.23
N LEU A 221 4.11 18.65 14.67
CA LEU A 221 5.29 18.43 13.85
C LEU A 221 6.43 17.77 14.64
N ARG A 222 6.70 18.24 15.86
CA ARG A 222 7.71 17.64 16.75
C ARG A 222 7.39 16.16 16.99
N TRP A 223 6.12 15.85 17.25
CA TRP A 223 5.66 14.47 17.43
C TRP A 223 5.92 13.64 16.17
N HIS A 224 5.42 14.06 15.02
CA HIS A 224 5.51 13.27 13.79
C HIS A 224 6.97 13.08 13.32
N VAL A 225 7.79 14.11 13.35
CA VAL A 225 9.23 14.00 13.03
C VAL A 225 9.93 12.99 13.95
N THR A 226 9.58 13.00 15.25
CA THR A 226 10.15 12.06 16.21
C THR A 226 9.64 10.64 15.96
N HIS A 227 8.34 10.48 15.69
CA HIS A 227 7.70 9.22 15.41
C HIS A 227 8.28 8.54 14.16
N ASP A 228 8.36 9.27 13.04
CA ASP A 228 8.84 8.74 11.76
C ASP A 228 10.29 8.26 11.86
N ALA A 229 11.12 8.96 12.63
CA ALA A 229 12.51 8.59 12.83
C ALA A 229 12.72 7.54 13.95
N ALA A 230 11.77 7.33 14.85
CA ALA A 230 11.92 6.51 16.05
C ALA A 230 12.49 5.10 15.80
N PRO A 231 12.11 4.36 14.74
CA PRO A 231 12.67 3.05 14.44
C PRO A 231 14.18 3.07 14.09
N LEU A 232 14.72 4.25 13.80
CA LEU A 232 16.09 4.48 13.29
C LEU A 232 17.00 5.13 14.34
N LEU A 233 16.46 5.54 15.47
CA LEU A 233 17.16 6.21 16.56
C LEU A 233 17.68 5.21 17.60
N SER A 234 18.16 5.73 18.74
CA SER A 234 18.69 4.91 19.84
C SER A 234 17.66 3.93 20.39
N SER A 235 18.16 2.90 21.08
CA SER A 235 17.35 1.81 21.64
C SER A 235 16.15 2.30 22.44
N ARG A 236 16.26 3.42 23.18
CA ARG A 236 15.13 3.97 23.97
C ARG A 236 13.97 4.46 23.12
N PHE A 237 14.22 5.02 21.92
CA PHE A 237 13.18 5.39 20.96
C PHE A 237 12.56 4.16 20.30
N VAL A 238 13.39 3.22 19.88
CA VAL A 238 12.94 1.96 19.27
C VAL A 238 12.05 1.17 20.23
N GLU A 239 12.43 1.07 21.50
CA GLU A 239 11.67 0.35 22.53
C GLU A 239 10.33 1.02 22.82
N GLU A 240 10.30 2.34 22.95
CA GLU A 240 9.06 3.09 23.17
C GLU A 240 8.13 2.99 21.97
N ASN A 241 8.65 3.16 20.75
CA ASN A 241 7.88 2.98 19.52
C ASN A 241 7.30 1.57 19.42
N PHE A 242 8.09 0.53 19.70
CA PHE A 242 7.63 -0.85 19.70
C PHE A 242 6.60 -1.12 20.81
N SER A 243 6.72 -0.47 21.96
CA SER A 243 5.76 -0.64 23.06
C SER A 243 4.34 -0.27 22.63
N PHE A 244 4.18 0.76 21.82
CA PHE A 244 2.87 1.16 21.33
C PHE A 244 2.52 0.45 20.00
N TYR A 245 3.26 0.70 18.92
CA TYR A 245 2.90 0.20 17.58
C TYR A 245 3.10 -1.30 17.42
N GLY A 246 4.00 -1.91 18.19
CA GLY A 246 4.19 -3.35 18.21
C GLY A 246 3.28 -4.04 19.23
N ARG A 247 3.47 -3.78 20.54
CA ARG A 247 2.75 -4.53 21.58
C ARG A 247 1.29 -4.15 21.69
N THR A 248 0.99 -2.85 21.74
CA THR A 248 -0.40 -2.40 21.97
C THR A 248 -1.25 -2.58 20.71
N LEU A 249 -0.78 -2.17 19.54
CA LEU A 249 -1.58 -2.23 18.31
C LEU A 249 -1.61 -3.61 17.66
N THR A 250 -0.50 -4.39 17.70
CA THR A 250 -0.42 -5.65 16.96
C THR A 250 -0.24 -6.89 17.82
N GLY A 251 -0.19 -6.72 19.16
CA GLY A 251 0.00 -7.82 20.11
C GLY A 251 1.38 -8.50 19.99
N ALA A 252 2.37 -7.87 19.35
CA ALA A 252 3.69 -8.46 19.14
C ALA A 252 4.45 -8.59 20.49
N PRO A 253 4.87 -9.81 20.90
CA PRO A 253 5.52 -10.01 22.19
C PRO A 253 6.95 -9.48 22.22
N GLU A 254 7.64 -9.43 21.08
CA GLU A 254 9.03 -9.03 20.93
C GLU A 254 9.28 -8.29 19.64
N LEU A 255 10.27 -7.40 19.66
CA LEU A 255 10.72 -6.67 18.49
C LEU A 255 11.37 -7.63 17.49
N ARG A 256 11.08 -7.43 16.21
CA ARG A 256 11.71 -8.18 15.12
C ARG A 256 13.24 -8.08 15.20
N ALA A 257 13.96 -9.18 14.95
CA ALA A 257 15.42 -9.21 14.98
C ALA A 257 16.04 -8.06 14.16
N ARG A 258 17.11 -7.41 14.67
CA ARG A 258 17.70 -6.21 14.09
C ARG A 258 18.08 -6.39 12.61
N TRP A 259 18.69 -7.52 12.25
CA TRP A 259 19.07 -7.79 10.86
C TRP A 259 17.88 -7.77 9.90
N LYS A 260 16.70 -8.27 10.32
CA LYS A 260 15.47 -8.23 9.51
C LYS A 260 14.94 -6.82 9.34
N ARG A 261 15.07 -5.99 10.38
CA ARG A 261 14.71 -4.56 10.31
C ARG A 261 15.67 -3.79 9.41
N GLY A 262 16.97 -4.13 9.47
CA GLY A 262 18.00 -3.57 8.58
C GLY A 262 17.77 -3.90 7.12
N VAL A 263 17.39 -5.15 6.81
CA VAL A 263 16.98 -5.52 5.44
C VAL A 263 15.78 -4.70 4.99
N GLY A 264 14.75 -4.53 5.85
CA GLY A 264 13.59 -3.69 5.54
C GLY A 264 13.93 -2.21 5.29
N ALA A 265 14.90 -1.65 6.03
CA ALA A 265 15.36 -0.28 5.80
C ALA A 265 16.07 -0.13 4.44
N VAL A 266 16.88 -1.11 4.05
CA VAL A 266 17.52 -1.15 2.71
C VAL A 266 16.45 -1.31 1.63
N GLU A 267 15.47 -2.19 1.84
CA GLU A 267 14.36 -2.41 0.90
C GLU A 267 13.55 -1.13 0.68
N GLY A 268 13.24 -0.38 1.74
CA GLY A 268 12.53 0.89 1.64
C GLY A 268 13.28 1.97 0.85
N ALA A 269 14.62 1.96 0.86
CA ALA A 269 15.45 2.97 0.21
C ALA A 269 15.99 2.57 -1.16
N LEU A 270 16.26 1.28 -1.37
CA LEU A 270 17.02 0.74 -2.51
C LEU A 270 16.35 -0.55 -3.04
N ALA A 271 15.03 -0.53 -3.13
CA ALA A 271 14.21 -1.72 -3.42
C ALA A 271 14.67 -2.49 -4.65
N GLU A 272 14.88 -1.81 -5.79
CA GLU A 272 15.27 -2.48 -7.02
C GLU A 272 16.75 -2.88 -7.05
N ALA A 273 17.63 -2.14 -6.39
CA ALA A 273 19.03 -2.56 -6.23
C ALA A 273 19.13 -3.87 -5.44
N LEU A 274 18.34 -4.02 -4.36
CA LEU A 274 18.20 -5.27 -3.62
C LEU A 274 17.52 -6.35 -4.48
N GLY A 275 16.52 -5.97 -5.28
CA GLY A 275 15.79 -6.85 -6.20
C GLY A 275 16.71 -7.52 -7.24
N LYS A 276 17.70 -6.79 -7.78
CA LYS A 276 18.70 -7.37 -8.70
C LYS A 276 19.46 -8.54 -8.08
N LEU A 277 19.86 -8.39 -6.81
CA LEU A 277 20.59 -9.43 -6.08
C LEU A 277 19.67 -10.64 -5.83
N TYR A 278 18.44 -10.39 -5.41
CA TYR A 278 17.44 -11.42 -5.16
C TYR A 278 17.15 -12.25 -6.42
N VAL A 279 16.88 -11.61 -7.54
CA VAL A 279 16.56 -12.25 -8.82
C VAL A 279 17.71 -13.09 -9.33
N ALA A 280 18.96 -12.58 -9.24
CA ALA A 280 20.15 -13.27 -9.69
C ALA A 280 20.36 -14.60 -8.95
N GLU A 281 19.93 -14.70 -7.70
CA GLU A 281 20.13 -15.88 -6.86
C GLU A 281 18.90 -16.81 -6.80
N HIS A 282 17.67 -16.25 -6.85
CA HIS A 282 16.44 -16.97 -6.47
C HIS A 282 15.40 -17.13 -7.58
N PHE A 283 15.58 -16.51 -8.76
CA PHE A 283 14.58 -16.56 -9.82
C PHE A 283 15.11 -17.18 -11.12
N PRO A 284 14.86 -18.47 -11.36
CA PRO A 284 15.32 -19.13 -12.58
C PRO A 284 14.48 -18.68 -13.81
N PRO A 285 15.10 -18.50 -14.99
CA PRO A 285 14.37 -18.08 -16.21
C PRO A 285 13.22 -19.01 -16.61
N ALA A 286 13.29 -20.30 -16.29
CA ALA A 286 12.25 -21.27 -16.59
C ALA A 286 10.92 -20.97 -15.86
N ALA A 287 10.99 -20.42 -14.63
CA ALA A 287 9.81 -20.06 -13.86
C ALA A 287 8.99 -18.94 -14.54
N LYS A 288 9.68 -17.97 -15.18
CA LYS A 288 9.01 -16.90 -15.95
C LYS A 288 8.18 -17.47 -17.10
N ALA A 289 8.72 -18.42 -17.86
CA ALA A 289 8.03 -19.02 -19.00
C ALA A 289 6.78 -19.80 -18.55
N GLN A 290 6.90 -20.66 -17.53
CA GLN A 290 5.75 -21.40 -16.99
C GLN A 290 4.66 -20.48 -16.44
N MET A 291 5.07 -19.36 -15.80
CA MET A 291 4.11 -18.37 -15.31
C MET A 291 3.32 -17.72 -16.45
N LEU A 292 3.98 -17.37 -17.55
CA LEU A 292 3.31 -16.80 -18.73
C LEU A 292 2.31 -17.78 -19.34
N ASP A 293 2.65 -19.07 -19.42
CA ASP A 293 1.72 -20.10 -19.87
C ASP A 293 0.47 -20.21 -18.97
N LEU A 294 0.65 -20.09 -17.64
CA LEU A 294 -0.46 -20.04 -16.69
C LEU A 294 -1.32 -18.78 -16.93
N VAL A 295 -0.72 -17.60 -17.09
CA VAL A 295 -1.43 -16.34 -17.36
C VAL A 295 -2.28 -16.48 -18.63
N ASP A 296 -1.73 -17.02 -19.72
CA ASP A 296 -2.46 -17.24 -20.98
C ASP A 296 -3.67 -18.15 -20.80
N ASN A 297 -3.53 -19.23 -20.04
CA ASN A 297 -4.64 -20.13 -19.74
C ASN A 297 -5.72 -19.46 -18.88
N LEU A 298 -5.34 -18.61 -17.93
CA LEU A 298 -6.29 -17.86 -17.10
C LEU A 298 -7.04 -16.81 -17.96
N ILE A 299 -6.35 -16.10 -18.85
CA ILE A 299 -6.96 -15.15 -19.78
C ILE A 299 -7.98 -15.87 -20.69
N GLU A 300 -7.64 -17.04 -21.21
CA GLU A 300 -8.57 -17.84 -22.02
C GLU A 300 -9.79 -18.29 -21.20
N ALA A 301 -9.60 -18.73 -19.96
CA ALA A 301 -10.69 -19.10 -19.07
C ALA A 301 -11.62 -17.90 -18.77
N TYR A 302 -11.05 -16.70 -18.56
CA TYR A 302 -11.81 -15.44 -18.44
C TYR A 302 -12.59 -15.12 -19.71
N ARG A 303 -11.96 -15.23 -20.90
CA ARG A 303 -12.62 -14.99 -22.20
C ARG A 303 -13.86 -15.86 -22.35
N GLN A 304 -13.74 -17.16 -22.09
CA GLN A 304 -14.86 -18.09 -22.16
C GLN A 304 -15.94 -17.79 -21.11
N SER A 305 -15.52 -17.43 -19.88
CA SER A 305 -16.44 -17.11 -18.80
C SER A 305 -17.27 -15.86 -19.14
N ILE A 306 -16.61 -14.74 -19.49
CA ILE A 306 -17.27 -13.48 -19.88
C ILE A 306 -18.24 -13.72 -21.04
N SER A 307 -17.82 -14.45 -22.08
CA SER A 307 -18.66 -14.77 -23.24
C SER A 307 -19.95 -15.51 -22.87
N SER A 308 -19.92 -16.32 -21.81
CA SER A 308 -21.03 -17.16 -21.39
C SER A 308 -21.90 -16.58 -20.26
N LEU A 309 -21.55 -15.40 -19.71
CA LEU A 309 -22.34 -14.79 -18.62
C LEU A 309 -23.78 -14.50 -19.04
N PRO A 310 -24.79 -15.09 -18.38
CA PRO A 310 -26.19 -14.95 -18.82
C PRO A 310 -26.83 -13.61 -18.46
N TRP A 311 -26.25 -12.87 -17.51
CA TRP A 311 -26.79 -11.63 -16.99
C TRP A 311 -26.19 -10.37 -17.65
N MET A 312 -25.13 -10.52 -18.43
CA MET A 312 -24.43 -9.42 -19.10
C MET A 312 -24.87 -9.38 -20.58
N THR A 313 -25.16 -8.17 -21.07
CA THR A 313 -25.52 -7.96 -22.50
C THR A 313 -24.31 -8.18 -23.42
N ASP A 314 -24.56 -8.41 -24.69
CA ASP A 314 -23.49 -8.61 -25.69
C ASP A 314 -22.64 -7.34 -25.88
N GLU A 315 -23.22 -6.15 -25.65
CA GLU A 315 -22.51 -4.86 -25.71
C GLU A 315 -21.45 -4.79 -24.61
N THR A 316 -21.82 -5.02 -23.35
CA THR A 316 -20.89 -5.01 -22.22
C THR A 316 -19.87 -6.14 -22.30
N LYS A 317 -20.29 -7.34 -22.75
CA LYS A 317 -19.34 -8.45 -23.02
C LYS A 317 -18.26 -8.07 -24.03
N ALA A 318 -18.62 -7.40 -25.12
CA ALA A 318 -17.64 -6.96 -26.13
C ALA A 318 -16.60 -6.00 -25.53
N LYS A 319 -17.03 -5.08 -24.67
CA LYS A 319 -16.13 -4.14 -23.97
C LYS A 319 -15.25 -4.84 -22.93
N ALA A 320 -15.82 -5.78 -22.17
CA ALA A 320 -15.07 -6.59 -21.21
C ALA A 320 -13.99 -7.42 -21.91
N LEU A 321 -14.30 -8.02 -23.07
CA LEU A 321 -13.33 -8.78 -23.86
C LEU A 321 -12.26 -7.88 -24.47
N GLU A 322 -12.61 -6.67 -24.97
CA GLU A 322 -11.64 -5.66 -25.43
C GLU A 322 -10.66 -5.29 -24.31
N LYS A 323 -11.17 -5.05 -23.08
CA LYS A 323 -10.33 -4.77 -21.92
C LYS A 323 -9.41 -5.93 -21.59
N LEU A 324 -9.94 -7.17 -21.57
CA LEU A 324 -9.17 -8.38 -21.31
C LEU A 324 -8.02 -8.58 -22.31
N GLU A 325 -8.23 -8.27 -23.60
CA GLU A 325 -7.20 -8.36 -24.65
C GLU A 325 -6.07 -7.34 -24.47
N LYS A 326 -6.31 -6.26 -23.73
CA LYS A 326 -5.33 -5.20 -23.47
C LYS A 326 -4.55 -5.40 -22.16
N PHE A 327 -4.82 -6.46 -21.39
CA PHE A 327 -4.05 -6.75 -20.18
C PHE A 327 -2.56 -6.95 -20.49
N LYS A 328 -1.71 -6.32 -19.70
CA LYS A 328 -0.26 -6.42 -19.81
C LYS A 328 0.30 -7.24 -18.64
N PRO A 329 0.72 -8.49 -18.85
CA PRO A 329 1.34 -9.28 -17.80
C PRO A 329 2.81 -8.90 -17.62
N LYS A 330 3.22 -8.67 -16.37
CA LYS A 330 4.60 -8.47 -15.94
C LYS A 330 4.98 -9.55 -14.94
N VAL A 331 6.05 -10.30 -15.20
CA VAL A 331 6.42 -11.47 -14.42
C VAL A 331 7.89 -11.43 -14.02
N GLY A 332 8.13 -11.60 -12.72
CA GLY A 332 9.45 -11.77 -12.12
C GLY A 332 10.10 -10.44 -11.73
N TYR A 333 10.55 -9.66 -12.69
CA TYR A 333 11.31 -8.44 -12.44
C TYR A 333 11.24 -7.47 -13.64
N PRO A 334 11.53 -6.15 -13.42
CA PRO A 334 11.52 -5.14 -14.48
C PRO A 334 12.66 -5.36 -15.49
N ASP A 335 12.37 -5.14 -16.78
CA ASP A 335 13.42 -5.20 -17.81
C ASP A 335 14.37 -4.01 -17.72
N LYS A 336 13.89 -2.86 -17.20
CA LYS A 336 14.66 -1.64 -16.95
C LYS A 336 14.67 -1.36 -15.45
N TRP A 337 15.85 -1.45 -14.85
CA TRP A 337 16.06 -1.19 -13.44
C TRP A 337 16.18 0.31 -13.15
N ARG A 338 15.76 0.70 -11.93
CA ARG A 338 15.93 2.07 -11.43
C ARG A 338 17.41 2.41 -11.29
N ASP A 339 17.77 3.63 -11.71
CA ASP A 339 19.13 4.15 -11.58
C ASP A 339 19.27 4.92 -10.26
N TYR A 340 20.05 4.38 -9.34
CA TYR A 340 20.38 4.98 -8.05
C TYR A 340 21.70 5.74 -8.05
N SER A 341 22.34 5.98 -9.19
CA SER A 341 23.69 6.58 -9.26
C SER A 341 23.79 7.99 -8.66
N SER A 342 22.70 8.74 -8.61
CA SER A 342 22.64 10.06 -7.98
C SER A 342 22.31 10.03 -6.48
N LEU A 343 21.90 8.89 -5.93
CA LEU A 343 21.62 8.74 -4.51
C LEU A 343 22.92 8.55 -3.72
N VAL A 344 23.16 9.44 -2.76
CA VAL A 344 24.35 9.38 -1.90
C VAL A 344 24.02 8.65 -0.60
N ILE A 345 24.75 7.58 -0.31
CA ILE A 345 24.71 6.86 0.96
C ILE A 345 26.03 7.07 1.69
N GLU A 346 25.94 7.68 2.88
CA GLU A 346 27.09 8.00 3.76
C GLU A 346 27.21 6.97 4.88
N PRO A 347 28.38 6.35 5.08
CA PRO A 347 28.57 5.40 6.18
C PRO A 347 28.26 6.01 7.55
N GLY A 348 27.46 5.31 8.36
CA GLY A 348 27.11 5.72 9.72
C GLY A 348 26.05 6.81 9.85
N ASP A 349 25.52 7.35 8.75
CA ASP A 349 24.47 8.37 8.77
C ASP A 349 23.08 7.79 8.43
N LEU A 350 22.58 6.88 9.27
CA LEU A 350 21.36 6.12 8.99
C LEU A 350 20.15 7.02 8.67
N VAL A 351 19.82 7.98 9.54
CA VAL A 351 18.67 8.85 9.34
C VAL A 351 18.85 9.76 8.12
N GLY A 352 20.06 10.33 7.95
CA GLY A 352 20.38 11.15 6.79
C GLY A 352 20.29 10.36 5.48
N ASN A 353 20.73 9.10 5.46
CA ASN A 353 20.64 8.23 4.28
C ASN A 353 19.20 7.99 3.87
N LEU A 354 18.30 7.69 4.81
CA LEU A 354 16.89 7.44 4.50
C LEU A 354 16.16 8.71 4.06
N ARG A 355 16.51 9.87 4.60
CA ARG A 355 16.00 11.17 4.13
C ARG A 355 16.49 11.49 2.71
N ARG A 356 17.76 11.21 2.39
CA ARG A 356 18.27 11.38 1.01
C ARG A 356 17.57 10.42 0.04
N ALA A 357 17.30 9.19 0.47
CA ALA A 357 16.52 8.24 -0.32
C ALA A 357 15.08 8.73 -0.54
N ALA A 358 14.40 9.23 0.49
CA ALA A 358 13.06 9.81 0.35
C ALA A 358 13.06 11.02 -0.58
N SER A 359 14.03 11.93 -0.44
CA SER A 359 14.18 13.09 -1.34
C SER A 359 14.45 12.66 -2.78
N PHE A 360 15.28 11.65 -2.99
CA PHE A 360 15.57 11.09 -4.32
C PHE A 360 14.28 10.55 -4.99
N GLU A 361 13.45 9.79 -4.26
CA GLU A 361 12.19 9.28 -4.80
C GLU A 361 11.19 10.43 -5.05
N THR A 362 11.08 11.37 -4.12
CA THR A 362 10.20 12.55 -4.29
C THR A 362 10.61 13.36 -5.52
N ASP A 363 11.89 13.68 -5.67
CA ASP A 363 12.40 14.47 -6.81
C ASP A 363 12.17 13.73 -8.14
N ARG A 364 12.36 12.39 -8.15
CA ARG A 364 12.05 11.54 -9.30
C ARG A 364 10.57 11.60 -9.66
N ASP A 365 9.70 11.43 -8.68
CA ASP A 365 8.25 11.41 -8.89
C ASP A 365 7.73 12.77 -9.36
N LEU A 366 8.12 13.84 -8.69
CA LEU A 366 7.72 15.20 -9.10
C LEU A 366 8.24 15.59 -10.49
N GLY A 367 9.44 15.09 -10.85
CA GLY A 367 10.01 15.27 -12.19
C GLY A 367 9.20 14.62 -13.32
N ARG A 368 8.37 13.63 -13.02
CA ARG A 368 7.53 12.92 -14.00
C ARG A 368 6.18 13.57 -14.25
N VAL A 369 5.71 14.45 -13.35
CA VAL A 369 4.38 15.09 -13.49
C VAL A 369 4.23 15.76 -14.85
N GLY A 370 3.19 15.37 -15.59
CA GLY A 370 2.90 15.83 -16.95
C GLY A 370 3.71 15.13 -18.05
N GLN A 371 4.64 14.22 -17.71
CA GLN A 371 5.35 13.40 -18.69
C GLN A 371 4.53 12.18 -19.11
N PRO A 372 4.84 11.56 -20.26
CA PRO A 372 4.25 10.28 -20.63
C PRO A 372 4.52 9.20 -19.58
N VAL A 373 3.54 8.33 -19.34
CA VAL A 373 3.68 7.19 -18.41
C VAL A 373 4.69 6.20 -18.96
N ASP A 374 5.63 5.77 -18.11
CA ASP A 374 6.58 4.70 -18.42
C ASP A 374 5.86 3.34 -18.33
N PRO A 375 5.64 2.63 -19.44
CA PRO A 375 4.93 1.35 -19.42
C PRO A 375 5.71 0.22 -18.74
N ASP A 376 7.01 0.41 -18.51
CA ASP A 376 7.90 -0.59 -17.92
C ASP A 376 8.04 -0.42 -16.40
N GLU A 377 7.43 0.62 -15.81
CA GLU A 377 7.51 0.88 -14.36
C GLU A 377 6.83 -0.21 -13.54
N TRP A 378 7.46 -0.58 -12.43
CA TRP A 378 6.94 -1.51 -11.43
C TRP A 378 6.68 -0.77 -10.11
N PHE A 379 5.57 -1.12 -9.42
CA PHE A 379 5.19 -0.54 -8.14
C PHE A 379 5.46 -1.48 -6.94
N MET A 380 5.91 -2.70 -7.23
CA MET A 380 6.43 -3.64 -6.23
C MET A 380 7.81 -4.13 -6.65
N SER A 381 8.71 -4.26 -5.70
CA SER A 381 10.04 -4.83 -5.93
C SER A 381 9.99 -6.34 -6.17
N PRO A 382 10.95 -6.93 -6.90
CA PRO A 382 10.96 -8.36 -7.21
C PRO A 382 10.98 -9.29 -5.99
N GLN A 383 11.48 -8.84 -4.85
CA GLN A 383 11.52 -9.61 -3.59
C GLN A 383 10.23 -9.48 -2.76
N THR A 384 9.21 -8.82 -3.25
CA THR A 384 7.90 -8.71 -2.59
C THR A 384 7.09 -9.99 -2.81
N VAL A 385 6.63 -10.65 -1.73
CA VAL A 385 5.72 -11.80 -1.81
C VAL A 385 4.29 -11.27 -1.91
N ASN A 386 3.94 -10.78 -3.08
CA ASN A 386 2.62 -10.27 -3.44
C ASN A 386 2.48 -10.18 -4.96
N ALA A 387 1.30 -9.75 -5.43
CA ALA A 387 0.97 -9.42 -6.81
C ALA A 387 0.09 -8.17 -6.81
N TYR A 388 -0.16 -7.57 -7.96
CA TYR A 388 -1.11 -6.47 -8.08
C TYR A 388 -1.69 -6.32 -9.49
N TYR A 389 -2.91 -5.81 -9.56
CA TYR A 389 -3.50 -5.20 -10.75
C TYR A 389 -3.40 -3.67 -10.67
N ASN A 390 -2.96 -3.04 -11.74
CA ASN A 390 -2.96 -1.58 -11.86
C ASN A 390 -4.01 -1.13 -12.90
N PRO A 391 -5.14 -0.54 -12.47
CA PRO A 391 -6.22 -0.14 -13.38
C PRO A 391 -5.79 0.97 -14.36
N LEU A 392 -4.89 1.87 -13.95
CA LEU A 392 -4.43 3.00 -14.77
C LEU A 392 -3.52 2.57 -15.92
N MET A 393 -2.91 1.40 -15.85
CA MET A 393 -2.04 0.82 -16.87
C MET A 393 -2.63 -0.45 -17.49
N ASN A 394 -3.74 -0.94 -16.94
CA ASN A 394 -4.39 -2.20 -17.28
C ASN A 394 -3.39 -3.37 -17.28
N GLU A 395 -2.63 -3.51 -16.20
CA GLU A 395 -1.56 -4.49 -16.06
C GLU A 395 -1.71 -5.36 -14.82
N ILE A 396 -1.23 -6.60 -14.92
CA ILE A 396 -1.11 -7.55 -13.83
C ILE A 396 0.36 -7.87 -13.60
N VAL A 397 0.81 -7.80 -12.35
CA VAL A 397 2.24 -7.86 -12.02
C VAL A 397 2.50 -8.89 -10.94
N PHE A 398 3.42 -9.81 -11.21
CA PHE A 398 3.81 -10.92 -10.33
C PHE A 398 5.32 -10.84 -10.04
N PRO A 399 5.73 -10.22 -8.92
CA PRO A 399 7.12 -10.20 -8.48
C PRO A 399 7.73 -11.60 -8.32
N ALA A 400 9.04 -11.72 -8.50
CA ALA A 400 9.74 -13.00 -8.44
C ALA A 400 9.50 -13.77 -7.12
N ALA A 401 9.36 -13.06 -6.00
CA ALA A 401 9.27 -13.68 -4.69
C ALA A 401 7.94 -14.41 -4.42
N ILE A 402 6.84 -14.08 -5.10
CA ILE A 402 5.60 -14.85 -4.97
C ILE A 402 5.68 -16.17 -5.76
N LEU A 403 6.62 -16.27 -6.72
CA LEU A 403 6.75 -17.43 -7.61
C LEU A 403 7.60 -18.53 -6.97
N GLN A 404 7.23 -18.93 -5.75
CA GLN A 404 7.83 -20.01 -4.97
C GLN A 404 6.81 -20.61 -4.00
N PRO A 405 7.06 -21.81 -3.44
CA PRO A 405 6.13 -22.44 -2.51
C PRO A 405 5.76 -21.52 -1.33
N PRO A 406 4.49 -21.49 -0.88
CA PRO A 406 3.39 -22.41 -1.27
C PRO A 406 2.59 -21.96 -2.51
N PHE A 407 2.92 -20.83 -3.15
CA PHE A 407 2.15 -20.30 -4.27
C PHE A 407 2.49 -20.97 -5.61
N PHE A 408 3.78 -21.14 -5.90
CA PHE A 408 4.25 -21.72 -7.14
C PHE A 408 5.41 -22.71 -6.91
N ASP A 409 5.33 -23.86 -7.54
CA ASP A 409 6.42 -24.84 -7.56
C ASP A 409 6.52 -25.41 -8.99
N PRO A 410 7.63 -25.14 -9.72
CA PRO A 410 7.79 -25.62 -11.10
C PRO A 410 7.86 -27.15 -11.22
N GLU A 411 8.05 -27.87 -10.11
CA GLU A 411 8.10 -29.34 -10.06
C GLU A 411 6.78 -29.96 -9.56
N ALA A 412 5.82 -29.14 -9.07
CA ALA A 412 4.51 -29.63 -8.65
C ALA A 412 3.60 -29.95 -9.84
N ASP A 413 2.57 -30.77 -9.59
CA ASP A 413 1.54 -31.01 -10.59
C ASP A 413 0.66 -29.77 -10.82
N ASP A 414 0.04 -29.68 -11.99
CA ASP A 414 -0.77 -28.53 -12.41
C ASP A 414 -1.89 -28.20 -11.42
N ALA A 415 -2.52 -29.21 -10.80
CA ALA A 415 -3.58 -28.98 -9.82
C ALA A 415 -3.11 -28.09 -8.66
N VAL A 416 -1.87 -28.27 -8.20
CA VAL A 416 -1.28 -27.49 -7.11
C VAL A 416 -1.02 -26.06 -7.57
N ASN A 417 -0.38 -25.87 -8.73
CA ASN A 417 -0.05 -24.54 -9.24
C ASN A 417 -1.31 -23.75 -9.64
N TYR A 418 -2.30 -24.39 -10.29
CA TYR A 418 -3.57 -23.71 -10.59
C TYR A 418 -4.37 -23.37 -9.33
N GLY A 419 -4.36 -24.24 -8.30
CA GLY A 419 -5.06 -24.00 -7.04
C GLY A 419 -4.43 -22.93 -6.15
N ALA A 420 -3.15 -22.61 -6.34
CA ALA A 420 -2.41 -21.61 -5.58
C ALA A 420 -2.12 -20.36 -6.45
N ILE A 421 -1.01 -20.33 -7.21
CA ILE A 421 -0.67 -19.15 -8.00
C ILE A 421 -1.68 -18.89 -9.12
N GLY A 422 -2.31 -19.92 -9.70
CA GLY A 422 -3.37 -19.75 -10.69
C GLY A 422 -4.55 -18.97 -10.11
N ALA A 423 -4.96 -19.25 -8.88
CA ALA A 423 -6.00 -18.50 -8.21
C ALA A 423 -5.59 -17.04 -7.94
N VAL A 424 -4.30 -16.77 -7.63
CA VAL A 424 -3.76 -15.40 -7.50
C VAL A 424 -3.78 -14.70 -8.86
N ILE A 425 -3.35 -15.35 -9.95
CA ILE A 425 -3.43 -14.77 -11.31
C ILE A 425 -4.89 -14.41 -11.65
N GLY A 426 -5.80 -15.34 -11.36
CA GLY A 426 -7.24 -15.12 -11.56
C GLY A 426 -7.77 -13.94 -10.73
N HIS A 427 -7.30 -13.80 -9.49
CA HIS A 427 -7.61 -12.68 -8.59
C HIS A 427 -7.17 -11.34 -9.20
N GLU A 428 -5.91 -11.23 -9.64
CA GLU A 428 -5.39 -9.99 -10.23
C GLU A 428 -6.11 -9.60 -11.54
N ILE A 429 -6.38 -10.57 -12.41
CA ILE A 429 -7.22 -10.32 -13.61
C ILE A 429 -8.63 -9.91 -13.18
N GLY A 430 -9.17 -10.52 -12.12
CA GLY A 430 -10.48 -10.23 -11.53
C GLY A 430 -10.64 -8.78 -11.10
N HIS A 431 -9.57 -8.17 -10.56
CA HIS A 431 -9.55 -6.75 -10.21
C HIS A 431 -9.83 -5.82 -11.39
N GLY A 432 -9.57 -6.23 -12.63
CA GLY A 432 -9.98 -5.49 -13.81
C GLY A 432 -11.51 -5.38 -13.98
N PHE A 433 -12.26 -6.25 -13.30
CA PHE A 433 -13.72 -6.39 -13.41
C PHE A 433 -14.44 -6.33 -12.06
N ASP A 434 -13.75 -5.97 -10.97
CA ASP A 434 -14.35 -5.78 -9.67
C ASP A 434 -15.15 -4.47 -9.58
N ASP A 435 -15.63 -4.08 -8.40
CA ASP A 435 -16.46 -2.90 -8.19
C ASP A 435 -15.76 -1.57 -8.51
N GLN A 436 -14.42 -1.52 -8.46
CA GLN A 436 -13.63 -0.34 -8.80
C GLN A 436 -12.94 -0.49 -10.17
N GLY A 437 -12.23 -1.59 -10.42
CA GLY A 437 -11.54 -1.80 -11.69
C GLY A 437 -12.47 -1.82 -12.90
N SER A 438 -13.72 -2.27 -12.73
CA SER A 438 -14.75 -2.21 -13.78
C SER A 438 -15.13 -0.79 -14.23
N ARG A 439 -14.71 0.23 -13.49
CA ARG A 439 -14.91 1.66 -13.84
C ARG A 439 -13.85 2.20 -14.79
N PHE A 440 -12.76 1.44 -15.01
CA PHE A 440 -11.68 1.79 -15.93
C PHE A 440 -11.81 1.01 -17.23
N ASP A 441 -11.61 1.68 -18.36
CA ASP A 441 -11.56 1.03 -19.66
C ASP A 441 -10.25 0.27 -19.89
N GLY A 442 -10.12 -0.39 -21.06
CA GLY A 442 -8.94 -1.17 -21.40
C GLY A 442 -7.67 -0.33 -21.66
N ASP A 443 -7.79 0.98 -21.77
CA ASP A 443 -6.67 1.91 -21.93
C ASP A 443 -6.26 2.56 -20.60
N GLY A 444 -6.96 2.21 -19.50
CA GLY A 444 -6.66 2.67 -18.14
C GLY A 444 -7.32 3.99 -17.77
N ASN A 445 -8.26 4.48 -18.55
CA ASN A 445 -8.99 5.69 -18.21
C ASN A 445 -10.22 5.38 -17.37
N LEU A 446 -10.52 6.24 -16.39
CA LEU A 446 -11.75 6.21 -15.61
C LEU A 446 -12.93 6.60 -16.52
N ASN A 447 -13.50 5.61 -17.15
CA ASN A 447 -14.52 5.74 -18.18
C ASN A 447 -15.52 4.59 -18.06
N ASP A 448 -16.77 4.90 -17.69
CA ASP A 448 -17.80 3.88 -17.55
C ASP A 448 -18.21 3.35 -18.93
N TRP A 449 -18.02 2.04 -19.12
CA TRP A 449 -18.27 1.33 -20.37
C TRP A 449 -19.41 0.30 -20.27
N TRP A 450 -20.06 0.23 -19.12
CA TRP A 450 -21.19 -0.65 -18.87
C TRP A 450 -22.50 -0.05 -19.37
N THR A 451 -23.47 -0.89 -19.73
CA THR A 451 -24.87 -0.43 -19.82
C THR A 451 -25.44 -0.25 -18.41
N ASP A 452 -26.43 0.64 -18.26
CA ASP A 452 -27.10 0.88 -16.96
C ASP A 452 -27.70 -0.41 -16.37
N ASP A 453 -28.30 -1.26 -17.24
CA ASP A 453 -28.90 -2.52 -16.82
C ASP A 453 -27.84 -3.52 -16.34
N ASP A 454 -26.71 -3.65 -17.03
CA ASP A 454 -25.61 -4.52 -16.64
C ASP A 454 -24.91 -4.03 -15.36
N ARG A 455 -24.74 -2.70 -15.23
CA ARG A 455 -24.21 -2.10 -13.99
C ARG A 455 -25.11 -2.43 -12.80
N SER A 456 -26.42 -2.25 -12.94
CA SER A 456 -27.41 -2.58 -11.89
C SER A 456 -27.37 -4.07 -11.54
N ALA A 457 -27.29 -4.95 -12.55
CA ALA A 457 -27.21 -6.39 -12.33
C ALA A 457 -25.89 -6.82 -11.63
N PHE A 458 -24.80 -6.11 -11.88
CA PHE A 458 -23.54 -6.31 -11.16
C PHE A 458 -23.64 -5.85 -9.70
N GLU A 459 -24.21 -4.66 -9.45
CA GLU A 459 -24.40 -4.08 -8.12
C GLU A 459 -25.32 -4.93 -7.23
N GLU A 460 -26.35 -5.57 -7.79
CA GLU A 460 -27.17 -6.54 -7.06
C GLU A 460 -26.32 -7.71 -6.52
N ARG A 461 -25.40 -8.24 -7.33
CA ARG A 461 -24.51 -9.36 -6.95
C ARG A 461 -23.47 -8.93 -5.93
N THR A 462 -22.86 -7.76 -6.10
CA THR A 462 -21.92 -7.23 -5.12
C THR A 462 -22.60 -6.96 -3.78
N THR A 463 -23.84 -6.48 -3.79
CA THR A 463 -24.63 -6.27 -2.56
C THR A 463 -24.85 -7.57 -1.79
N GLU A 464 -25.15 -8.68 -2.47
CA GLU A 464 -25.29 -9.98 -1.81
C GLU A 464 -23.94 -10.48 -1.24
N LEU A 465 -22.84 -10.26 -1.95
CA LEU A 465 -21.51 -10.60 -1.44
C LEU A 465 -21.14 -9.76 -0.21
N ILE A 466 -21.41 -8.44 -0.24
CA ILE A 466 -21.24 -7.54 0.91
C ILE A 466 -21.98 -8.09 2.13
N ARG A 467 -23.27 -8.42 1.99
CA ARG A 467 -24.09 -8.98 3.09
C ARG A 467 -23.52 -10.29 3.64
N GLN A 468 -23.01 -11.15 2.77
CA GLN A 468 -22.39 -12.41 3.18
C GLN A 468 -21.19 -12.15 4.09
N TYR A 469 -20.33 -11.20 3.71
CA TYR A 469 -19.10 -10.90 4.47
C TYR A 469 -19.38 -10.05 5.72
N ASP A 470 -20.34 -9.14 5.70
CA ASP A 470 -20.79 -8.38 6.89
C ASP A 470 -21.26 -9.30 8.04
N ALA A 471 -21.71 -10.50 7.71
CA ALA A 471 -22.12 -11.50 8.70
C ALA A 471 -20.97 -12.32 9.29
N LEU A 472 -19.73 -12.13 8.81
CA LEU A 472 -18.57 -12.90 9.25
C LEU A 472 -17.84 -12.20 10.38
N GLU A 473 -17.63 -12.94 11.47
CA GLU A 473 -16.89 -12.52 12.65
C GLU A 473 -15.63 -13.40 12.79
N PRO A 474 -14.40 -12.81 12.73
CA PRO A 474 -13.17 -13.58 12.91
C PRO A 474 -13.07 -14.13 14.34
N ARG A 475 -12.58 -15.36 14.48
CA ARG A 475 -12.41 -16.01 15.80
C ARG A 475 -11.49 -15.23 16.73
N GLN A 476 -10.50 -14.52 16.16
CA GLN A 476 -9.51 -13.72 16.89
C GLN A 476 -10.04 -12.33 17.28
N ALA A 477 -11.15 -11.88 16.70
CA ALA A 477 -11.70 -10.55 16.93
C ALA A 477 -13.20 -10.62 17.30
N PRO A 478 -13.58 -11.24 18.44
CA PRO A 478 -14.97 -11.35 18.87
C PRO A 478 -15.61 -9.97 19.00
N GLY A 479 -16.80 -9.80 18.43
CA GLY A 479 -17.54 -8.54 18.41
C GLY A 479 -17.13 -7.58 17.29
N HIS A 480 -16.20 -7.98 16.40
CA HIS A 480 -15.80 -7.21 15.21
C HIS A 480 -16.12 -8.01 13.95
N ASN A 481 -17.03 -7.51 13.15
CA ASN A 481 -17.36 -8.12 11.88
C ASN A 481 -16.46 -7.59 10.75
N VAL A 482 -16.35 -8.35 9.69
CA VAL A 482 -15.76 -7.88 8.42
C VAL A 482 -16.62 -6.72 7.89
N ASN A 483 -15.99 -5.67 7.38
CA ASN A 483 -16.67 -4.63 6.61
C ASN A 483 -16.78 -5.09 5.15
N GLY A 484 -17.93 -5.69 4.78
CA GLY A 484 -18.13 -6.25 3.44
C GLY A 484 -18.03 -5.19 2.34
N ALA A 485 -18.45 -3.95 2.59
CA ALA A 485 -18.33 -2.87 1.62
C ALA A 485 -16.87 -2.42 1.39
N PHE A 486 -16.05 -2.47 2.43
CA PHE A 486 -14.61 -2.20 2.31
C PHE A 486 -13.87 -3.32 1.59
N THR A 487 -14.24 -4.58 1.87
CA THR A 487 -13.53 -5.76 1.36
C THR A 487 -14.11 -6.33 0.05
N VAL A 488 -15.16 -5.75 -0.52
CA VAL A 488 -15.89 -6.35 -1.65
C VAL A 488 -15.03 -6.57 -2.89
N GLY A 489 -14.13 -5.65 -3.23
CA GLY A 489 -13.24 -5.80 -4.39
C GLY A 489 -12.34 -7.03 -4.24
N GLU A 490 -11.73 -7.19 -3.09
CA GLU A 490 -10.88 -8.34 -2.76
C GLU A 490 -11.68 -9.65 -2.73
N ASN A 491 -12.89 -9.61 -2.19
CA ASN A 491 -13.77 -10.78 -2.15
C ASN A 491 -14.25 -11.19 -3.56
N ILE A 492 -14.46 -10.22 -4.48
CA ILE A 492 -14.74 -10.49 -5.90
C ILE A 492 -13.51 -11.11 -6.56
N GLY A 493 -12.31 -10.57 -6.32
CA GLY A 493 -11.05 -11.09 -6.82
C GLY A 493 -10.82 -12.54 -6.39
N ASP A 494 -10.99 -12.85 -5.11
CA ASP A 494 -10.83 -14.22 -4.58
C ASP A 494 -11.85 -15.20 -5.16
N LEU A 495 -13.14 -14.83 -5.17
CA LEU A 495 -14.21 -15.70 -5.65
C LEU A 495 -14.09 -15.95 -7.15
N GLY A 496 -13.93 -14.89 -7.93
CA GLY A 496 -13.74 -14.94 -9.37
C GLY A 496 -12.45 -15.65 -9.74
N GLY A 497 -11.35 -15.29 -9.05
CA GLY A 497 -10.03 -15.85 -9.28
C GLY A 497 -9.97 -17.35 -9.08
N LEU A 498 -10.51 -17.86 -7.97
CA LEU A 498 -10.54 -19.31 -7.71
C LEU A 498 -11.42 -20.06 -8.71
N ALA A 499 -12.61 -19.52 -9.07
CA ALA A 499 -13.51 -20.14 -10.05
C ALA A 499 -12.89 -20.20 -11.44
N ILE A 500 -12.23 -19.13 -11.88
CA ILE A 500 -11.55 -19.05 -13.17
C ILE A 500 -10.29 -19.93 -13.19
N ALA A 501 -9.52 -19.98 -12.11
CA ALA A 501 -8.37 -20.86 -12.01
C ALA A 501 -8.76 -22.34 -12.10
N TYR A 502 -9.89 -22.72 -11.49
CA TYR A 502 -10.43 -24.06 -11.64
C TYR A 502 -10.81 -24.38 -13.10
N LYS A 503 -11.48 -23.45 -13.77
CA LYS A 503 -11.79 -23.57 -15.20
C LYS A 503 -10.54 -23.66 -16.08
N ALA A 504 -9.52 -22.85 -15.79
CA ALA A 504 -8.24 -22.88 -16.49
C ALA A 504 -7.52 -24.22 -16.30
N TYR A 505 -7.59 -24.77 -15.08
CA TYR A 505 -7.09 -26.13 -14.80
C TYR A 505 -7.81 -27.19 -15.64
N GLU A 506 -9.13 -27.13 -15.74
CA GLU A 506 -9.89 -28.05 -16.59
C GLU A 506 -9.54 -27.91 -18.09
N ILE A 507 -9.33 -26.68 -18.56
CA ILE A 507 -8.85 -26.39 -19.92
C ILE A 507 -7.46 -27.02 -20.17
N SER A 508 -6.55 -26.89 -19.20
CA SER A 508 -5.19 -27.43 -19.32
C SER A 508 -5.16 -28.97 -19.41
N LEU A 509 -6.12 -29.65 -18.77
CA LEU A 509 -6.24 -31.09 -18.82
C LEU A 509 -6.78 -31.61 -20.19
N GLY A 510 -7.59 -30.80 -20.89
CA GLY A 510 -8.28 -31.25 -22.10
C GLY A 510 -9.12 -32.51 -21.82
N ASP A 511 -8.83 -33.59 -22.52
CA ASP A 511 -9.50 -34.90 -22.35
C ASP A 511 -8.78 -35.84 -21.35
N ASP A 512 -7.68 -35.39 -20.75
CA ASP A 512 -6.86 -36.21 -19.85
C ASP A 512 -7.44 -36.20 -18.42
N GLU A 513 -7.45 -37.37 -17.78
CA GLU A 513 -7.79 -37.50 -16.36
C GLU A 513 -6.53 -37.29 -15.50
N PRO A 514 -6.55 -36.36 -14.55
CA PRO A 514 -5.39 -36.11 -13.72
C PRO A 514 -5.12 -37.32 -12.81
N PRO A 515 -3.84 -37.61 -12.50
CA PRO A 515 -3.48 -38.71 -11.64
C PRO A 515 -4.03 -38.56 -10.23
N VAL A 516 -4.37 -39.65 -9.57
CA VAL A 516 -4.61 -39.68 -8.13
C VAL A 516 -3.24 -39.77 -7.43
N VAL A 517 -2.93 -38.76 -6.60
CA VAL A 517 -1.68 -38.69 -5.82
C VAL A 517 -2.04 -38.69 -4.35
N ASP A 518 -1.40 -39.55 -3.55
CA ASP A 518 -1.67 -39.71 -2.11
C ASP A 518 -3.17 -39.91 -1.75
N GLY A 519 -3.92 -40.54 -2.66
CA GLY A 519 -5.35 -40.79 -2.48
C GLY A 519 -6.26 -39.59 -2.80
N LEU A 520 -5.71 -38.48 -3.28
CA LEU A 520 -6.44 -37.27 -3.67
C LEU A 520 -6.52 -37.18 -5.21
N THR A 521 -7.71 -36.85 -5.74
CA THR A 521 -7.88 -36.50 -7.15
C THR A 521 -7.22 -35.16 -7.45
N GLY A 522 -6.98 -34.85 -8.74
CA GLY A 522 -6.46 -33.55 -9.14
C GLY A 522 -7.35 -32.38 -8.66
N ARG A 523 -8.69 -32.54 -8.77
CA ARG A 523 -9.66 -31.55 -8.27
C ARG A 523 -9.55 -31.33 -6.76
N GLN A 524 -9.38 -32.38 -5.98
CA GLN A 524 -9.17 -32.27 -4.54
C GLN A 524 -7.83 -31.58 -4.22
N ARG A 525 -6.74 -31.91 -4.94
CA ARG A 525 -5.45 -31.24 -4.73
C ARG A 525 -5.48 -29.75 -5.08
N PHE A 526 -6.27 -29.36 -6.09
CA PHE A 526 -6.51 -27.95 -6.43
C PHE A 526 -7.05 -27.16 -5.22
N PHE A 527 -8.13 -27.60 -4.60
CA PHE A 527 -8.69 -26.94 -3.43
C PHE A 527 -7.81 -27.06 -2.16
N TRP A 528 -7.04 -28.14 -2.05
CA TRP A 528 -6.04 -28.26 -0.99
C TRP A 528 -4.90 -27.23 -1.14
N ALA A 529 -4.44 -26.97 -2.36
CA ALA A 529 -3.42 -25.96 -2.62
C ALA A 529 -3.92 -24.55 -2.25
N TRP A 530 -5.17 -24.22 -2.63
CA TRP A 530 -5.83 -22.98 -2.17
C TRP A 530 -5.84 -22.85 -0.66
N ALA A 531 -6.26 -23.88 0.05
CA ALA A 531 -6.29 -23.85 1.51
C ALA A 531 -4.90 -23.73 2.13
N GLN A 532 -3.86 -24.28 1.52
CA GLN A 532 -2.48 -24.13 1.99
C GLN A 532 -1.95 -22.71 1.79
N ALA A 533 -2.27 -22.04 0.71
CA ALA A 533 -1.87 -20.65 0.44
C ALA A 533 -2.38 -19.71 1.54
N TRP A 534 -3.58 -19.95 2.06
CA TRP A 534 -4.20 -19.12 3.11
C TRP A 534 -3.95 -19.59 4.54
N ARG A 535 -3.12 -20.61 4.75
CA ARG A 535 -2.82 -21.14 6.08
C ARG A 535 -1.89 -20.22 6.85
N THR A 536 -2.48 -19.24 7.53
CA THR A 536 -1.78 -18.24 8.35
C THR A 536 -2.22 -18.31 9.80
N LYS A 537 -1.46 -17.64 10.67
CA LYS A 537 -1.79 -17.45 12.09
C LYS A 537 -1.48 -16.00 12.47
N SER A 538 -2.52 -15.28 12.86
CA SER A 538 -2.45 -13.88 13.29
C SER A 538 -2.76 -13.76 14.78
N ARG A 539 -2.29 -12.66 15.40
CA ARG A 539 -2.64 -12.29 16.77
C ARG A 539 -3.99 -11.57 16.78
N ASP A 540 -4.67 -11.60 17.90
CA ASP A 540 -6.01 -11.05 18.03
C ASP A 540 -6.01 -9.53 17.77
N GLU A 541 -5.06 -8.79 18.37
CA GLU A 541 -4.91 -7.35 18.19
C GLU A 541 -4.60 -6.98 16.72
N GLU A 542 -3.77 -7.77 16.05
CA GLU A 542 -3.44 -7.56 14.65
C GLU A 542 -4.65 -7.79 13.73
N VAL A 543 -5.50 -8.79 14.03
CA VAL A 543 -6.74 -9.00 13.28
C VAL A 543 -7.67 -7.82 13.43
N VAL A 544 -7.85 -7.28 14.65
CA VAL A 544 -8.66 -6.08 14.90
C VAL A 544 -8.13 -4.89 14.10
N ARG A 545 -6.80 -4.68 14.11
CA ARG A 545 -6.17 -3.59 13.34
C ARG A 545 -6.41 -3.75 11.83
N LEU A 546 -6.18 -4.94 11.28
CA LEU A 546 -6.35 -5.20 9.85
C LEU A 546 -7.80 -5.03 9.39
N LEU A 547 -8.80 -5.39 10.21
CA LEU A 547 -10.22 -5.17 9.87
C LEU A 547 -10.55 -3.70 9.57
N SER A 548 -9.78 -2.75 10.10
CA SER A 548 -10.02 -1.30 9.87
C SER A 548 -9.19 -0.70 8.75
N ILE A 549 -8.07 -1.32 8.34
CA ILE A 549 -7.13 -0.69 7.39
C ILE A 549 -6.78 -1.54 6.17
N ASP A 550 -7.09 -2.84 6.19
CA ASP A 550 -6.75 -3.77 5.11
C ASP A 550 -8.02 -4.09 4.30
N PRO A 551 -8.05 -3.84 2.98
CA PRO A 551 -9.20 -4.17 2.15
C PRO A 551 -9.42 -5.68 2.00
N HIS A 552 -8.46 -6.51 2.42
CA HIS A 552 -8.61 -7.96 2.37
C HIS A 552 -9.37 -8.49 3.58
N SER A 553 -10.27 -9.42 3.34
CA SER A 553 -10.88 -10.21 4.40
C SER A 553 -9.83 -11.07 5.12
N PRO A 554 -10.03 -11.41 6.43
CA PRO A 554 -9.13 -12.32 7.13
C PRO A 554 -8.90 -13.63 6.37
N PRO A 555 -7.68 -14.21 6.41
CA PRO A 555 -7.32 -15.41 5.63
C PRO A 555 -8.27 -16.60 5.81
N GLU A 556 -8.88 -16.78 6.99
CA GLU A 556 -9.87 -17.83 7.18
C GLU A 556 -11.11 -17.66 6.29
N PHE A 557 -11.48 -16.42 5.96
CA PHE A 557 -12.62 -16.12 5.10
C PHE A 557 -12.23 -16.08 3.62
N ARG A 558 -11.02 -15.62 3.28
CA ARG A 558 -10.46 -15.76 1.95
C ARG A 558 -10.43 -17.23 1.51
N CYS A 559 -10.15 -18.16 2.42
CA CYS A 559 -10.26 -19.59 2.15
C CYS A 559 -11.71 -20.08 2.23
N ASN A 560 -12.32 -20.05 3.43
CA ASN A 560 -13.54 -20.83 3.70
C ASN A 560 -14.82 -20.19 3.16
N ALA A 561 -14.92 -18.86 3.12
CA ALA A 561 -16.09 -18.19 2.57
C ALA A 561 -16.12 -18.30 1.04
N VAL A 562 -14.97 -18.23 0.38
CA VAL A 562 -14.84 -18.35 -1.07
C VAL A 562 -15.28 -19.73 -1.55
N VAL A 563 -14.73 -20.83 -1.00
CA VAL A 563 -15.05 -22.18 -1.47
C VAL A 563 -16.53 -22.56 -1.27
N ARG A 564 -17.25 -21.91 -0.32
CA ARG A 564 -18.69 -22.13 -0.15
C ARG A 564 -19.52 -21.69 -1.35
N ASN A 565 -18.98 -20.76 -2.16
CA ASN A 565 -19.64 -20.21 -3.34
C ASN A 565 -19.15 -20.87 -4.65
N ILE A 566 -18.32 -21.91 -4.58
CA ILE A 566 -17.78 -22.64 -5.73
C ILE A 566 -18.47 -24.01 -5.85
N ASP A 567 -19.32 -24.20 -6.87
CA ASP A 567 -20.08 -25.45 -7.06
C ASP A 567 -19.17 -26.67 -7.13
N ALA A 568 -18.06 -26.59 -7.86
CA ALA A 568 -17.08 -27.67 -8.03
C ALA A 568 -16.41 -28.12 -6.71
N PHE A 569 -16.45 -27.30 -5.67
CA PHE A 569 -15.96 -27.69 -4.34
C PHE A 569 -16.91 -28.68 -3.64
N HIS A 570 -18.20 -28.63 -3.96
CA HIS A 570 -19.24 -29.46 -3.35
C HIS A 570 -19.48 -30.79 -4.09
N GLU A 571 -18.93 -30.96 -5.30
CA GLU A 571 -18.98 -32.18 -6.12
C GLU A 571 -17.86 -33.18 -5.76
#